data_00cafe686aae0dbac3454a1796ea9563
#
_entry.id   00cafe686aae0dbac3454a1796ea9563
#
_cell.length_a   1.000
_cell.length_b   1.000
_cell.length_c   1.000
_cell.angle_alpha   90.00
_cell.angle_beta   90.00
_cell.angle_gamma   90.00
#
_symmetry.space_group_name_H-M   'P 1'
#
loop_
_entity.id
_entity.type
_entity.pdbx_description
1 polymer ?
#
loop_
_entity_poly.entity_id
_entity_poly.type
_entity_poly.pdbx_seq_one_letter_code
_entity_poly.pdbx_strand_id
1 'polypeptide(L)'
;MGIIKVFIGFDYGTANCSVAVMCDGQPQLLKMENNSTLLPSMLCAPTREAVSEWLYRHHAVPATDDETQALLRRAMCYNREEDIEVGAGSVQFGLASLSHYIDDPEEVYFVKSPKSFLGANGLKPQQVALFEDLVCAMMLHIRHMAQTQLPESITQAVIGRPINFQGLGGDEANRQAQGILERAAKRAGFQDVVFQFEPVAAGLDYEATLQEEKRVLVVDIGGGTTDCSLLLMGPQWHQRADRASSLLGHSGCRVGGNDLDIALAFKHLMPLLGMGGETEKGIALPVLPWWNAVAINDVPAQSDFYSSANGRLLNELVRDARDADKVALLLKVWRQRLSYRLVRSAEESKIALSGQPDILTTLPFISDELATSVSQQGWKPR
;
A
#
# COMPACT_ATOMS: atom_id res chain seq x y z
N MET A 1 -26.54 -31.69 -7.32
CA MET A 1 -26.20 -30.43 -7.99
C MET A 1 -24.82 -30.07 -7.55
N GLY A 2 -23.78 -30.15 -8.41
CA GLY A 2 -22.45 -29.72 -8.06
C GLY A 2 -22.47 -28.21 -7.79
N ILE A 3 -21.85 -27.78 -6.71
CA ILE A 3 -21.66 -26.36 -6.40
C ILE A 3 -20.79 -25.80 -7.54
N ILE A 4 -21.35 -24.90 -8.34
CA ILE A 4 -20.57 -24.18 -9.35
C ILE A 4 -19.59 -23.32 -8.58
N LYS A 5 -18.31 -23.62 -8.72
CA LYS A 5 -17.24 -22.83 -8.07
C LYS A 5 -16.90 -21.67 -8.99
N VAL A 6 -16.95 -20.46 -8.44
CA VAL A 6 -16.59 -19.23 -9.16
C VAL A 6 -15.15 -18.86 -8.86
N PHE A 7 -14.34 -18.74 -9.91
CA PHE A 7 -13.02 -18.09 -9.84
C PHE A 7 -13.20 -16.59 -9.96
N ILE A 8 -12.54 -15.85 -9.07
CA ILE A 8 -12.39 -14.41 -9.24
C ILE A 8 -10.97 -14.08 -9.71
N GLY A 9 -10.84 -13.09 -10.58
CA GLY A 9 -9.60 -12.36 -10.78
C GLY A 9 -9.46 -11.34 -9.67
N PHE A 10 -8.35 -11.37 -8.93
CA PHE A 10 -8.14 -10.50 -7.79
C PHE A 10 -6.82 -9.73 -7.94
N ASP A 11 -6.92 -8.47 -8.34
CA ASP A 11 -5.81 -7.55 -8.29
C ASP A 11 -5.66 -7.01 -6.86
N TYR A 12 -4.73 -7.58 -6.11
CA TYR A 12 -4.32 -7.08 -4.81
C TYR A 12 -3.17 -6.08 -4.99
N GLY A 13 -3.52 -4.86 -5.42
CA GLY A 13 -2.55 -3.83 -5.78
C GLY A 13 -1.96 -3.09 -4.58
N THR A 14 -0.84 -2.41 -4.80
CA THR A 14 -0.18 -1.56 -3.79
C THR A 14 -0.98 -0.30 -3.49
N ALA A 15 -1.56 0.34 -4.50
CA ALA A 15 -2.36 1.56 -4.34
C ALA A 15 -3.85 1.26 -4.19
N ASN A 16 -4.39 0.37 -5.03
CA ASN A 16 -5.79 -0.01 -5.06
C ASN A 16 -5.92 -1.51 -5.28
N CYS A 17 -7.03 -2.07 -4.81
CA CYS A 17 -7.44 -3.45 -5.08
C CYS A 17 -8.68 -3.46 -5.97
N SER A 18 -8.81 -4.48 -6.82
CA SER A 18 -10.00 -4.72 -7.63
C SER A 18 -10.30 -6.20 -7.77
N VAL A 19 -11.56 -6.52 -8.07
CA VAL A 19 -12.03 -7.90 -8.30
C VAL A 19 -12.84 -7.96 -9.57
N ALA A 20 -12.61 -8.99 -10.37
CA ALA A 20 -13.40 -9.29 -11.56
C ALA A 20 -13.88 -10.73 -11.56
N VAL A 21 -14.99 -10.97 -12.24
CA VAL A 21 -15.52 -12.30 -12.59
C VAL A 21 -15.68 -12.41 -14.09
N MET A 22 -15.65 -13.65 -14.60
CA MET A 22 -15.97 -13.91 -16.00
C MET A 22 -17.49 -14.05 -16.16
N CYS A 23 -18.10 -13.14 -16.95
CA CYS A 23 -19.49 -13.19 -17.34
C CYS A 23 -19.56 -13.28 -18.86
N ASP A 24 -20.17 -14.34 -19.39
CA ASP A 24 -20.32 -14.57 -20.85
C ASP A 24 -19.01 -14.44 -21.64
N GLY A 25 -17.92 -14.92 -21.05
CA GLY A 25 -16.58 -14.89 -21.67
C GLY A 25 -15.86 -13.53 -21.62
N GLN A 26 -16.42 -12.55 -20.92
CA GLN A 26 -15.82 -11.23 -20.71
C GLN A 26 -15.57 -10.96 -19.23
N PRO A 27 -14.46 -10.29 -18.85
CA PRO A 27 -14.21 -9.89 -17.49
C PRO A 27 -15.15 -8.75 -17.09
N GLN A 28 -15.82 -8.91 -15.96
CA GLN A 28 -16.67 -7.88 -15.35
C GLN A 28 -16.11 -7.50 -13.99
N LEU A 29 -15.76 -6.23 -13.82
CA LEU A 29 -15.32 -5.69 -12.54
C LEU A 29 -16.48 -5.60 -11.55
N LEU A 30 -16.26 -6.07 -10.33
CA LEU A 30 -17.19 -5.94 -9.22
C LEU A 30 -17.07 -4.57 -8.57
N LYS A 31 -18.18 -4.09 -8.02
CA LYS A 31 -18.20 -2.84 -7.28
C LYS A 31 -17.58 -3.03 -5.90
N MET A 32 -16.74 -2.10 -5.53
CA MET A 32 -16.13 -2.04 -4.21
C MET A 32 -16.73 -0.86 -3.42
N GLU A 33 -15.95 0.05 -2.94
CA GLU A 33 -16.39 1.17 -2.11
C GLU A 33 -17.06 2.27 -2.95
N ASN A 34 -18.19 2.83 -2.49
CA ASN A 34 -18.90 3.97 -3.10
C ASN A 34 -19.23 3.79 -4.60
N ASN A 35 -19.60 2.58 -5.02
CA ASN A 35 -19.82 2.21 -6.43
C ASN A 35 -18.56 2.28 -7.33
N SER A 36 -17.39 2.55 -6.79
CA SER A 36 -16.11 2.39 -7.49
C SER A 36 -15.81 0.91 -7.71
N THR A 37 -15.10 0.57 -8.77
CA THR A 37 -14.53 -0.78 -8.97
C THR A 37 -13.16 -0.93 -8.29
N LEU A 38 -12.67 0.12 -7.66
CA LEU A 38 -11.41 0.16 -6.93
C LEU A 38 -11.66 0.38 -5.44
N LEU A 39 -10.91 -0.34 -4.61
CA LEU A 39 -10.79 -0.13 -3.17
C LEU A 39 -9.36 0.34 -2.87
N PRO A 40 -9.13 1.52 -2.30
CA PRO A 40 -7.80 1.91 -1.86
C PRO A 40 -7.17 0.90 -0.91
N SER A 41 -5.91 0.52 -1.16
CA SER A 41 -5.16 -0.47 -0.37
C SER A 41 -4.71 0.14 0.96
N MET A 42 -5.65 0.36 1.85
CA MET A 42 -5.40 0.92 3.18
C MET A 42 -6.40 0.39 4.19
N LEU A 43 -5.98 0.36 5.44
CA LEU A 43 -6.80 0.00 6.58
C LEU A 43 -6.39 0.79 7.83
N CYS A 44 -7.28 0.93 8.77
CA CYS A 44 -6.96 1.41 10.11
C CYS A 44 -7.65 0.58 11.20
N ALA A 45 -7.10 0.65 12.39
CA ALA A 45 -7.62 0.04 13.60
C ALA A 45 -7.20 0.90 14.80
N PRO A 46 -7.79 0.75 16.00
CA PRO A 46 -7.34 1.45 17.21
C PRO A 46 -5.85 1.18 17.50
N THR A 47 -5.42 -0.07 17.33
CA THR A 47 -4.01 -0.48 17.44
C THR A 47 -3.67 -1.52 16.38
N ARG A 48 -2.40 -1.81 16.15
CA ARG A 48 -1.99 -2.93 15.29
C ARG A 48 -2.43 -4.28 15.87
N GLU A 49 -2.47 -4.38 17.19
CA GLU A 49 -2.89 -5.55 17.95
C GLU A 49 -4.39 -5.82 17.78
N ALA A 50 -5.19 -4.77 17.62
CA ALA A 50 -6.62 -4.89 17.37
C ALA A 50 -6.95 -5.63 16.06
N VAL A 51 -6.08 -5.57 15.02
CA VAL A 51 -6.31 -6.29 13.78
C VAL A 51 -6.28 -7.81 13.98
N SER A 52 -5.29 -8.33 14.68
CA SER A 52 -5.18 -9.78 14.98
C SER A 52 -6.35 -10.29 15.82
N GLU A 53 -6.74 -9.53 16.84
CA GLU A 53 -7.88 -9.88 17.69
C GLU A 53 -9.21 -9.81 16.95
N TRP A 54 -9.39 -8.79 16.07
CA TRP A 54 -10.58 -8.62 15.23
C TRP A 54 -10.77 -9.80 14.26
N LEU A 55 -9.70 -10.24 13.59
CA LEU A 55 -9.71 -11.43 12.72
C LEU A 55 -10.20 -12.67 13.47
N TYR A 56 -9.69 -12.89 14.68
CA TYR A 56 -10.03 -14.04 15.48
C TYR A 56 -11.47 -13.98 16.04
N ARG A 57 -11.84 -12.87 16.70
CA ARG A 57 -13.12 -12.76 17.41
C ARG A 57 -14.33 -12.59 16.49
N HIS A 58 -14.18 -11.78 15.44
CA HIS A 58 -15.33 -11.38 14.62
C HIS A 58 -15.41 -12.11 13.28
N HIS A 59 -14.32 -12.75 12.86
CA HIS A 59 -14.30 -13.47 11.60
C HIS A 59 -13.88 -14.94 11.71
N ALA A 60 -13.64 -15.42 12.91
CA ALA A 60 -13.24 -16.80 13.19
C ALA A 60 -12.00 -17.25 12.37
N VAL A 61 -11.11 -16.30 12.05
CA VAL A 61 -9.86 -16.60 11.34
C VAL A 61 -8.87 -17.20 12.33
N PRO A 62 -8.48 -18.48 12.17
CA PRO A 62 -7.58 -19.11 13.11
C PRO A 62 -6.15 -18.63 12.98
N ALA A 63 -5.41 -18.66 14.07
CA ALA A 63 -3.97 -18.65 14.04
C ALA A 63 -3.48 -20.04 13.63
N THR A 64 -2.70 -20.11 12.54
CA THR A 64 -2.38 -21.39 11.86
C THR A 64 -1.06 -22.02 12.29
N ASP A 65 -0.16 -21.23 12.87
CA ASP A 65 1.17 -21.65 13.33
C ASP A 65 1.54 -21.00 14.68
N ASP A 66 2.68 -21.39 15.23
CA ASP A 66 3.15 -20.91 16.54
C ASP A 66 3.38 -19.39 16.57
N GLU A 67 3.82 -18.79 15.47
CA GLU A 67 4.10 -17.35 15.39
C GLU A 67 2.81 -16.54 15.38
N THR A 68 1.81 -16.93 14.58
CA THR A 68 0.51 -16.28 14.54
C THR A 68 -0.27 -16.49 15.85
N GLN A 69 -0.11 -17.66 16.50
CA GLN A 69 -0.67 -17.89 17.83
C GLN A 69 -0.02 -17.01 18.90
N ALA A 70 1.31 -16.86 18.83
CA ALA A 70 2.05 -16.00 19.77
C ALA A 70 1.69 -14.52 19.53
N LEU A 71 1.52 -14.11 18.27
CA LEU A 71 1.08 -12.76 17.92
C LEU A 71 -0.32 -12.48 18.50
N LEU A 72 -1.28 -13.39 18.26
CA LEU A 72 -2.65 -13.25 18.76
C LEU A 72 -2.71 -13.15 20.29
N ARG A 73 -1.98 -14.03 21.00
CA ARG A 73 -1.94 -13.99 22.47
C ARG A 73 -1.42 -12.65 22.99
N ARG A 74 -0.34 -12.12 22.38
CA ARG A 74 0.21 -10.80 22.75
C ARG A 74 -0.77 -9.69 22.43
N ALA A 75 -1.43 -9.75 21.27
CA ALA A 75 -2.42 -8.78 20.85
C ALA A 75 -3.58 -8.68 21.85
N MET A 76 -4.19 -9.82 22.22
CA MET A 76 -5.29 -9.87 23.19
C MET A 76 -4.85 -9.41 24.59
N CYS A 77 -3.59 -9.69 25.00
CA CYS A 77 -3.05 -9.23 26.27
C CYS A 77 -2.90 -7.71 26.27
N TYR A 78 -2.26 -7.18 25.23
CA TYR A 78 -2.03 -5.74 25.06
C TYR A 78 -3.35 -4.95 25.04
N ASN A 79 -4.31 -5.35 24.20
CA ASN A 79 -5.59 -4.65 24.08
C ASN A 79 -6.35 -4.63 25.43
N ARG A 80 -6.27 -5.72 26.20
CA ARG A 80 -6.88 -5.79 27.54
C ARG A 80 -6.14 -4.90 28.56
N GLU A 81 -4.81 -4.83 28.49
CA GLU A 81 -3.99 -4.00 29.40
C GLU A 81 -4.17 -2.51 29.13
N GLU A 82 -4.37 -2.14 27.85
CA GLU A 82 -4.61 -0.76 27.41
C GLU A 82 -6.11 -0.39 27.36
N ASP A 83 -6.99 -1.28 27.86
CA ASP A 83 -8.45 -1.07 27.91
C ASP A 83 -9.09 -0.79 26.52
N ILE A 84 -8.53 -1.43 25.47
CA ILE A 84 -8.98 -1.27 24.09
C ILE A 84 -10.08 -2.29 23.79
N GLU A 85 -11.28 -1.80 23.51
CA GLU A 85 -12.39 -2.63 23.08
C GLU A 85 -12.34 -2.89 21.58
N VAL A 86 -12.22 -4.18 21.20
CA VAL A 86 -12.19 -4.60 19.80
C VAL A 86 -13.57 -5.12 19.38
N GLY A 87 -14.36 -4.25 18.75
CA GLY A 87 -15.67 -4.56 18.18
C GLY A 87 -15.61 -4.97 16.71
N ALA A 88 -16.73 -5.40 16.14
CA ALA A 88 -16.83 -5.80 14.74
C ALA A 88 -16.42 -4.68 13.75
N GLY A 89 -16.69 -3.42 14.10
CA GLY A 89 -16.33 -2.23 13.31
C GLY A 89 -14.97 -1.61 13.62
N SER A 90 -14.15 -2.23 14.47
CA SER A 90 -12.86 -1.65 14.89
C SER A 90 -11.82 -1.57 13.77
N VAL A 91 -11.94 -2.40 12.73
CA VAL A 91 -11.07 -2.33 11.57
C VAL A 91 -11.83 -1.71 10.40
N GLN A 92 -11.31 -0.62 9.86
CA GLN A 92 -11.88 0.10 8.72
C GLN A 92 -10.95 -0.05 7.50
N PHE A 93 -11.51 0.03 6.29
CA PHE A 93 -10.79 -0.19 5.04
C PHE A 93 -11.06 0.95 4.05
N GLY A 94 -10.21 1.07 3.02
CA GLY A 94 -10.40 2.01 1.94
C GLY A 94 -10.52 3.47 2.40
N LEU A 95 -11.42 4.22 1.79
CA LEU A 95 -11.64 5.64 2.12
C LEU A 95 -12.15 5.85 3.54
N ALA A 96 -12.91 4.90 4.09
CA ALA A 96 -13.36 4.99 5.48
C ALA A 96 -12.17 4.99 6.45
N SER A 97 -11.15 4.14 6.21
CA SER A 97 -9.93 4.14 7.02
C SER A 97 -9.14 5.44 6.90
N LEU A 98 -9.10 6.03 5.71
CA LEU A 98 -8.45 7.32 5.49
C LEU A 98 -9.17 8.44 6.24
N SER A 99 -10.52 8.46 6.22
CA SER A 99 -11.30 9.44 6.96
C SER A 99 -11.03 9.37 8.46
N HIS A 100 -11.05 8.18 9.04
CA HIS A 100 -10.71 7.99 10.45
C HIS A 100 -9.32 8.50 10.80
N TYR A 101 -8.32 8.20 9.97
CA TYR A 101 -6.96 8.70 10.19
C TYR A 101 -6.87 10.24 10.05
N ILE A 102 -7.61 10.85 9.13
CA ILE A 102 -7.63 12.31 8.97
C ILE A 102 -8.26 12.99 10.18
N ASP A 103 -9.33 12.40 10.71
CA ASP A 103 -10.07 12.95 11.86
C ASP A 103 -9.26 12.84 13.16
N ASP A 104 -8.57 11.71 13.38
CA ASP A 104 -7.79 11.47 14.59
C ASP A 104 -6.52 10.65 14.32
N PRO A 105 -5.46 11.28 13.77
CA PRO A 105 -4.24 10.58 13.36
C PRO A 105 -3.39 10.07 14.53
N GLU A 106 -3.62 10.55 15.76
CA GLU A 106 -2.87 10.13 16.96
C GLU A 106 -3.45 8.86 17.57
N GLU A 107 -4.77 8.64 17.45
CA GLU A 107 -5.50 7.57 18.12
C GLU A 107 -5.73 6.34 17.22
N VAL A 108 -5.27 6.36 15.96
CA VAL A 108 -5.45 5.24 15.05
C VAL A 108 -4.14 4.68 14.51
N TYR A 109 -4.05 3.36 14.49
CA TYR A 109 -3.04 2.65 13.70
C TYR A 109 -3.48 2.59 12.25
N PHE A 110 -2.85 3.37 11.39
CA PHE A 110 -3.16 3.47 9.96
C PHE A 110 -2.07 2.83 9.11
N VAL A 111 -2.47 2.04 8.12
CA VAL A 111 -1.56 1.38 7.17
C VAL A 111 -2.02 1.66 5.75
N LYS A 112 -1.15 2.27 4.95
CA LYS A 112 -1.31 2.40 3.50
C LYS A 112 -0.40 1.38 2.80
N SER A 113 -0.91 0.75 1.75
CA SER A 113 -0.14 -0.16 0.89
C SER A 113 0.50 -1.37 1.62
N PRO A 114 -0.27 -2.22 2.34
CA PRO A 114 0.30 -3.36 3.07
C PRO A 114 1.17 -4.28 2.20
N LYS A 115 0.86 -4.39 0.90
CA LYS A 115 1.65 -5.17 -0.08
C LYS A 115 3.11 -4.70 -0.17
N SER A 116 3.39 -3.43 0.07
CA SER A 116 4.73 -2.83 -0.03
C SER A 116 5.74 -3.42 0.95
N PHE A 117 5.27 -4.00 2.07
CA PHE A 117 6.15 -4.49 3.14
C PHE A 117 6.56 -5.95 2.98
N LEU A 118 5.86 -6.72 2.13
CA LEU A 118 5.93 -8.17 2.10
C LEU A 118 7.28 -8.72 1.66
N GLY A 119 7.98 -8.01 0.76
CA GLY A 119 9.31 -8.38 0.27
C GLY A 119 10.46 -7.69 1.02
N ALA A 120 10.20 -7.02 2.14
CA ALA A 120 11.25 -6.37 2.91
C ALA A 120 12.24 -7.39 3.48
N ASN A 121 13.54 -7.04 3.45
CA ASN A 121 14.60 -7.90 3.97
C ASN A 121 14.70 -7.82 5.49
N GLY A 122 15.13 -8.93 6.10
CA GLY A 122 15.42 -8.98 7.54
C GLY A 122 14.17 -8.85 8.42
N LEU A 123 12.98 -9.15 7.91
CA LEU A 123 11.77 -9.19 8.71
C LEU A 123 11.89 -10.29 9.78
N LYS A 124 11.57 -9.92 11.01
CA LYS A 124 11.44 -10.88 12.12
C LYS A 124 10.15 -11.69 11.93
N PRO A 125 10.09 -12.96 12.42
CA PRO A 125 8.88 -13.79 12.30
C PRO A 125 7.61 -13.08 12.76
N GLN A 126 7.69 -12.30 13.84
CA GLN A 126 6.57 -11.51 14.36
C GLN A 126 6.07 -10.41 13.41
N GLN A 127 6.97 -9.81 12.63
CA GLN A 127 6.59 -8.81 11.61
C GLN A 127 5.94 -9.50 10.40
N VAL A 128 6.45 -10.67 10.00
CA VAL A 128 5.83 -11.49 8.96
C VAL A 128 4.41 -11.88 9.34
N ALA A 129 4.19 -12.36 10.59
CA ALA A 129 2.87 -12.71 11.10
C ALA A 129 1.91 -11.50 11.13
N LEU A 130 2.40 -10.31 11.55
CA LEU A 130 1.60 -9.09 11.52
C LEU A 130 1.22 -8.70 10.09
N PHE A 131 2.17 -8.74 9.14
CA PHE A 131 1.86 -8.40 7.75
C PHE A 131 0.90 -9.42 7.12
N GLU A 132 0.98 -10.69 7.50
CA GLU A 132 0.01 -11.69 7.10
C GLU A 132 -1.39 -11.36 7.63
N ASP A 133 -1.53 -10.93 8.89
CA ASP A 133 -2.81 -10.49 9.45
C ASP A 133 -3.38 -9.26 8.72
N LEU A 134 -2.54 -8.24 8.42
CA LEU A 134 -2.98 -7.05 7.68
C LEU A 134 -3.50 -7.41 6.28
N VAL A 135 -2.77 -8.27 5.57
CA VAL A 135 -3.17 -8.75 4.23
C VAL A 135 -4.42 -9.61 4.32
N CYS A 136 -4.50 -10.50 5.32
CA CYS A 136 -5.68 -11.35 5.55
C CYS A 136 -6.93 -10.49 5.80
N ALA A 137 -6.83 -9.46 6.64
CA ALA A 137 -7.93 -8.53 6.91
C ALA A 137 -8.44 -7.83 5.64
N MET A 138 -7.51 -7.30 4.83
CA MET A 138 -7.85 -6.69 3.53
C MET A 138 -8.51 -7.69 2.58
N MET A 139 -7.94 -8.88 2.40
CA MET A 139 -8.47 -9.90 1.49
C MET A 139 -9.84 -10.42 1.95
N LEU A 140 -10.03 -10.58 3.26
CA LEU A 140 -11.31 -10.97 3.85
C LEU A 140 -12.39 -9.93 3.57
N HIS A 141 -12.10 -8.66 3.79
CA HIS A 141 -13.02 -7.55 3.52
C HIS A 141 -13.41 -7.50 2.03
N ILE A 142 -12.42 -7.56 1.13
CA ILE A 142 -12.64 -7.53 -0.32
C ILE A 142 -13.45 -8.74 -0.78
N ARG A 143 -13.13 -9.94 -0.28
CA ARG A 143 -13.90 -11.16 -0.55
C ARG A 143 -15.35 -11.03 -0.08
N HIS A 144 -15.58 -10.44 1.09
CA HIS A 144 -16.93 -10.20 1.61
C HIS A 144 -17.71 -9.24 0.70
N MET A 145 -17.12 -8.13 0.30
CA MET A 145 -17.75 -7.18 -0.65
C MET A 145 -18.09 -7.85 -1.99
N ALA A 146 -17.16 -8.63 -2.55
CA ALA A 146 -17.40 -9.38 -3.77
C ALA A 146 -18.52 -10.41 -3.62
N GLN A 147 -18.55 -11.12 -2.48
CA GLN A 147 -19.56 -12.15 -2.19
C GLN A 147 -20.98 -11.59 -2.12
N THR A 148 -21.18 -10.33 -1.71
CA THR A 148 -22.51 -9.71 -1.70
C THR A 148 -23.12 -9.53 -3.10
N GLN A 149 -22.31 -9.59 -4.13
CA GLN A 149 -22.70 -9.34 -5.53
C GLN A 149 -22.85 -10.64 -6.36
N LEU A 150 -22.45 -11.78 -5.79
CA LEU A 150 -22.43 -13.06 -6.47
C LEU A 150 -23.27 -14.08 -5.69
N PRO A 151 -24.14 -14.86 -6.38
CA PRO A 151 -24.95 -15.89 -5.74
C PRO A 151 -24.13 -17.13 -5.34
N GLU A 152 -23.02 -17.40 -6.06
CA GLU A 152 -22.15 -18.54 -5.79
C GLU A 152 -21.08 -18.18 -4.77
N SER A 153 -20.63 -19.20 -4.00
CA SER A 153 -19.58 -18.99 -2.99
C SER A 153 -18.21 -18.75 -3.64
N ILE A 154 -17.57 -17.66 -3.28
CA ILE A 154 -16.23 -17.31 -3.71
C ILE A 154 -15.22 -18.07 -2.85
N THR A 155 -14.62 -19.11 -3.42
CA THR A 155 -13.58 -19.93 -2.76
C THR A 155 -12.30 -20.06 -3.57
N GLN A 156 -12.27 -19.51 -4.79
CA GLN A 156 -11.17 -19.66 -5.72
C GLN A 156 -10.76 -18.29 -6.26
N ALA A 157 -9.45 -18.03 -6.34
CA ALA A 157 -8.93 -16.76 -6.83
C ALA A 157 -7.67 -16.93 -7.69
N VAL A 158 -7.59 -16.14 -8.75
CA VAL A 158 -6.35 -15.84 -9.45
C VAL A 158 -5.88 -14.47 -8.95
N ILE A 159 -4.78 -14.44 -8.20
CA ILE A 159 -4.26 -13.23 -7.56
C ILE A 159 -3.12 -12.66 -8.39
N GLY A 160 -3.19 -11.37 -8.71
CA GLY A 160 -2.11 -10.63 -9.35
C GLY A 160 -0.88 -10.51 -8.46
N ARG A 161 0.29 -10.72 -9.04
CA ARG A 161 1.57 -10.44 -8.38
C ARG A 161 2.53 -9.72 -9.31
N PRO A 162 3.37 -8.81 -8.79
CA PRO A 162 4.44 -8.22 -9.59
C PRO A 162 5.49 -9.28 -9.94
N ILE A 163 6.33 -8.99 -10.92
CA ILE A 163 7.50 -9.83 -11.24
C ILE A 163 8.44 -9.85 -10.04
N ASN A 164 8.74 -8.66 -9.49
CA ASN A 164 9.52 -8.51 -8.28
C ASN A 164 8.74 -7.73 -7.23
N PHE A 165 8.54 -8.33 -6.06
CA PHE A 165 8.03 -7.60 -4.91
C PHE A 165 9.06 -6.57 -4.43
N GLN A 166 8.57 -5.56 -3.70
CA GLN A 166 9.44 -4.56 -3.10
C GLN A 166 10.40 -5.22 -2.11
N GLY A 167 11.71 -5.10 -2.39
CA GLY A 167 12.76 -5.68 -1.57
C GLY A 167 14.06 -5.83 -2.35
N LEU A 168 15.18 -5.86 -1.66
CA LEU A 168 16.52 -6.06 -2.23
C LEU A 168 16.94 -7.55 -2.25
N GLY A 169 16.11 -8.46 -1.72
CA GLY A 169 16.42 -9.88 -1.51
C GLY A 169 16.20 -10.80 -2.73
N GLY A 170 15.87 -10.24 -3.89
CA GLY A 170 15.69 -11.03 -5.12
C GLY A 170 14.64 -12.14 -4.95
N ASP A 171 15.00 -13.37 -5.35
CA ASP A 171 14.09 -14.51 -5.32
C ASP A 171 13.63 -14.91 -3.90
N GLU A 172 14.44 -14.67 -2.87
CA GLU A 172 14.05 -14.95 -1.48
C GLU A 172 12.96 -14.01 -1.02
N ALA A 173 13.11 -12.72 -1.28
CA ALA A 173 12.07 -11.71 -1.00
C ALA A 173 10.77 -12.00 -1.77
N ASN A 174 10.88 -12.44 -3.02
CA ASN A 174 9.73 -12.82 -3.83
C ASN A 174 9.02 -14.05 -3.24
N ARG A 175 9.74 -15.07 -2.81
CA ARG A 175 9.16 -16.26 -2.14
C ARG A 175 8.50 -15.91 -0.81
N GLN A 176 9.14 -15.05 0.00
CA GLN A 176 8.57 -14.57 1.26
C GLN A 176 7.24 -13.85 1.02
N ALA A 177 7.23 -12.85 0.13
CA ALA A 177 6.05 -12.05 -0.16
C ALA A 177 4.90 -12.90 -0.72
N GLN A 178 5.18 -13.78 -1.69
CA GLN A 178 4.18 -14.68 -2.24
C GLN A 178 3.64 -15.65 -1.18
N GLY A 179 4.51 -16.18 -0.31
CA GLY A 179 4.11 -17.06 0.78
C GLY A 179 3.17 -16.36 1.78
N ILE A 180 3.42 -15.09 2.11
CA ILE A 180 2.53 -14.29 2.96
C ILE A 180 1.17 -14.11 2.28
N LEU A 181 1.14 -13.72 1.00
CA LEU A 181 -0.11 -13.56 0.23
C LEU A 181 -0.92 -14.86 0.18
N GLU A 182 -0.26 -15.99 -0.07
CA GLU A 182 -0.92 -17.29 -0.16
C GLU A 182 -1.57 -17.70 1.18
N ARG A 183 -0.81 -17.59 2.28
CA ARG A 183 -1.34 -17.91 3.62
C ARG A 183 -2.47 -16.96 4.02
N ALA A 184 -2.31 -15.67 3.79
CA ALA A 184 -3.33 -14.67 4.04
C ALA A 184 -4.63 -14.94 3.25
N ALA A 185 -4.51 -15.28 1.96
CA ALA A 185 -5.66 -15.62 1.13
C ALA A 185 -6.38 -16.89 1.63
N LYS A 186 -5.63 -17.93 2.01
CA LYS A 186 -6.21 -19.15 2.59
C LYS A 186 -6.94 -18.85 3.90
N ARG A 187 -6.36 -18.06 4.78
CA ARG A 187 -6.99 -17.61 6.04
C ARG A 187 -8.21 -16.73 5.79
N ALA A 188 -8.22 -15.92 4.74
CA ALA A 188 -9.38 -15.14 4.31
C ALA A 188 -10.49 -16.01 3.67
N GLY A 189 -10.29 -17.34 3.54
CA GLY A 189 -11.29 -18.31 3.11
C GLY A 189 -11.24 -18.72 1.64
N PHE A 190 -10.18 -18.36 0.91
CA PHE A 190 -9.91 -18.94 -0.41
C PHE A 190 -9.32 -20.34 -0.25
N GLN A 191 -9.87 -21.32 -0.96
CA GLN A 191 -9.42 -22.73 -0.95
C GLN A 191 -8.34 -22.96 -2.01
N ASP A 192 -8.59 -22.45 -3.21
CA ASP A 192 -7.68 -22.56 -4.36
C ASP A 192 -7.18 -21.17 -4.75
N VAL A 193 -5.87 -20.99 -4.70
CA VAL A 193 -5.20 -19.71 -5.02
C VAL A 193 -4.14 -19.97 -6.09
N VAL A 194 -4.23 -19.24 -7.19
CA VAL A 194 -3.25 -19.24 -8.26
C VAL A 194 -2.69 -17.82 -8.40
N PHE A 195 -1.40 -17.68 -8.66
CA PHE A 195 -0.78 -16.39 -8.92
C PHE A 195 -0.53 -16.18 -10.41
N GLN A 196 -0.83 -14.97 -10.88
CA GLN A 196 -0.52 -14.52 -12.24
C GLN A 196 0.32 -13.26 -12.19
N PHE A 197 1.32 -13.16 -13.05
CA PHE A 197 2.08 -11.91 -13.20
C PHE A 197 1.19 -10.78 -13.71
N GLU A 198 1.18 -9.66 -13.01
CA GLU A 198 0.36 -8.48 -13.34
C GLU A 198 0.56 -8.00 -14.78
N PRO A 199 1.82 -7.83 -15.29
CA PRO A 199 1.99 -7.40 -16.68
C PRO A 199 1.51 -8.44 -17.71
N VAL A 200 1.52 -9.73 -17.36
CA VAL A 200 0.93 -10.78 -18.23
C VAL A 200 -0.59 -10.64 -18.22
N ALA A 201 -1.20 -10.49 -17.04
CA ALA A 201 -2.64 -10.31 -16.91
C ALA A 201 -3.14 -9.08 -17.69
N ALA A 202 -2.45 -7.93 -17.55
CA ALA A 202 -2.75 -6.71 -18.30
C ALA A 202 -2.64 -6.91 -19.82
N GLY A 203 -1.67 -7.71 -20.26
CA GLY A 203 -1.49 -8.03 -21.67
C GLY A 203 -2.59 -8.89 -22.27
N LEU A 204 -3.27 -9.74 -21.48
CA LEU A 204 -4.33 -10.64 -21.97
C LEU A 204 -5.54 -9.89 -22.53
N ASP A 205 -5.91 -8.76 -21.94
CA ASP A 205 -7.00 -7.92 -22.44
C ASP A 205 -6.67 -7.35 -23.82
N TYR A 206 -5.46 -6.86 -24.00
CA TYR A 206 -4.98 -6.41 -25.32
C TYR A 206 -4.89 -7.56 -26.33
N GLU A 207 -4.43 -8.74 -25.91
CA GLU A 207 -4.30 -9.92 -26.76
C GLU A 207 -5.64 -10.31 -27.41
N ALA A 208 -6.76 -10.16 -26.68
CA ALA A 208 -8.09 -10.44 -27.18
C ALA A 208 -8.48 -9.60 -28.41
N THR A 209 -7.82 -8.47 -28.65
CA THR A 209 -8.04 -7.59 -29.80
C THR A 209 -7.18 -7.94 -31.03
N LEU A 210 -6.18 -8.80 -30.87
CA LEU A 210 -5.22 -9.11 -31.92
C LEU A 210 -5.76 -10.12 -32.94
N GLN A 211 -5.46 -9.88 -34.23
CA GLN A 211 -5.80 -10.78 -35.35
C GLN A 211 -4.60 -11.63 -35.80
N GLU A 212 -3.39 -11.26 -35.40
CA GLU A 212 -2.13 -11.92 -35.75
C GLU A 212 -1.17 -11.92 -34.55
N GLU A 213 -0.14 -12.75 -34.59
CA GLU A 213 0.89 -12.74 -33.56
C GLU A 213 1.70 -11.43 -33.58
N LYS A 214 1.86 -10.84 -32.39
CA LYS A 214 2.72 -9.65 -32.19
C LYS A 214 3.65 -9.83 -31.01
N ARG A 215 4.80 -9.15 -31.09
CA ARG A 215 5.64 -8.88 -29.92
C ARG A 215 5.10 -7.65 -29.23
N VAL A 216 4.67 -7.83 -27.99
CA VAL A 216 4.05 -6.77 -27.18
C VAL A 216 4.92 -6.48 -25.98
N LEU A 217 5.31 -5.23 -25.80
CA LEU A 217 5.92 -4.75 -24.57
C LEU A 217 4.81 -4.20 -23.68
N VAL A 218 4.57 -4.87 -22.58
CA VAL A 218 3.68 -4.39 -21.51
C VAL A 218 4.52 -3.65 -20.48
N VAL A 219 4.15 -2.41 -20.19
CA VAL A 219 4.75 -1.59 -19.13
C VAL A 219 3.66 -1.31 -18.12
N ASP A 220 3.80 -1.91 -16.94
CA ASP A 220 2.87 -1.75 -15.82
C ASP A 220 3.51 -0.86 -14.75
N ILE A 221 2.92 0.32 -14.52
CA ILE A 221 3.37 1.30 -13.53
C ILE A 221 2.35 1.34 -12.41
N GLY A 222 2.61 0.51 -11.39
CA GLY A 222 1.77 0.42 -10.21
C GLY A 222 2.06 1.50 -9.16
N GLY A 223 1.43 1.35 -7.98
CA GLY A 223 1.70 2.24 -6.84
C GLY A 223 3.10 2.09 -6.23
N GLY A 224 3.68 0.90 -6.29
CA GLY A 224 4.98 0.60 -5.65
C GLY A 224 6.03 0.00 -6.55
N THR A 225 5.66 -0.50 -7.73
CA THR A 225 6.56 -1.14 -8.69
C THR A 225 6.28 -0.64 -10.11
N THR A 226 7.29 -0.76 -10.96
CA THR A 226 7.16 -0.66 -12.42
C THR A 226 7.69 -1.95 -13.01
N ASP A 227 6.82 -2.70 -13.69
CA ASP A 227 7.12 -3.98 -14.28
C ASP A 227 7.02 -3.89 -15.81
N CYS A 228 8.00 -4.49 -16.52
CA CYS A 228 8.02 -4.56 -17.96
C CYS A 228 8.08 -6.02 -18.41
N SER A 229 7.23 -6.42 -19.35
CA SER A 229 7.25 -7.76 -19.92
C SER A 229 7.16 -7.70 -21.43
N LEU A 230 8.06 -8.40 -22.12
CA LEU A 230 8.02 -8.61 -23.56
C LEU A 230 7.39 -9.97 -23.85
N LEU A 231 6.27 -9.96 -24.54
CA LEU A 231 5.42 -11.14 -24.75
C LEU A 231 5.14 -11.36 -26.23
N LEU A 232 5.02 -12.63 -26.63
CA LEU A 232 4.31 -13.01 -27.86
C LEU A 232 2.83 -13.13 -27.53
N MET A 233 2.01 -12.39 -28.25
CA MET A 233 0.56 -12.34 -28.07
C MET A 233 -0.16 -12.50 -29.41
N GLY A 234 -1.34 -13.11 -29.39
CA GLY A 234 -2.16 -13.30 -30.57
C GLY A 234 -3.08 -14.52 -30.50
N PRO A 235 -3.91 -14.76 -31.52
CA PRO A 235 -4.96 -15.78 -31.48
C PRO A 235 -4.46 -17.19 -31.14
N GLN A 236 -3.23 -17.54 -31.55
CA GLN A 236 -2.64 -18.84 -31.26
C GLN A 236 -2.27 -19.05 -29.79
N TRP A 237 -2.29 -18.01 -28.98
CA TRP A 237 -1.97 -18.04 -27.56
C TRP A 237 -3.22 -18.11 -26.66
N HIS A 238 -4.42 -17.70 -27.16
CA HIS A 238 -5.64 -17.57 -26.36
C HIS A 238 -6.04 -18.84 -25.60
N GLN A 239 -5.83 -20.02 -26.21
CA GLN A 239 -6.26 -21.30 -25.63
C GLN A 239 -5.11 -22.10 -25.00
N ARG A 240 -3.93 -21.55 -24.96
CA ARG A 240 -2.78 -22.24 -24.37
C ARG A 240 -2.76 -22.08 -22.85
N ALA A 241 -2.88 -23.19 -22.13
CA ALA A 241 -2.73 -23.21 -20.69
C ALA A 241 -1.30 -22.87 -20.24
N ASP A 242 -0.27 -23.36 -20.98
CA ASP A 242 1.12 -23.01 -20.77
C ASP A 242 1.52 -21.82 -21.65
N ARG A 243 1.79 -20.71 -21.00
CA ARG A 243 2.18 -19.43 -21.61
C ARG A 243 3.68 -19.10 -21.36
N ALA A 244 4.43 -19.98 -20.70
CA ALA A 244 5.83 -19.69 -20.34
C ALA A 244 6.68 -19.36 -21.58
N SER A 245 6.47 -20.06 -22.71
CA SER A 245 7.18 -19.81 -23.96
C SER A 245 6.77 -18.52 -24.69
N SER A 246 5.66 -17.87 -24.30
CA SER A 246 5.28 -16.57 -24.84
C SER A 246 6.00 -15.41 -24.15
N LEU A 247 6.53 -15.59 -22.94
CA LEU A 247 7.29 -14.58 -22.20
C LEU A 247 8.74 -14.58 -22.71
N LEU A 248 9.09 -13.58 -23.52
CA LEU A 248 10.42 -13.44 -24.13
C LEU A 248 11.42 -12.79 -23.16
N GLY A 249 10.95 -12.00 -22.21
CA GLY A 249 11.76 -11.35 -21.21
C GLY A 249 10.93 -10.48 -20.28
N HIS A 250 11.46 -10.22 -19.11
CA HIS A 250 10.81 -9.35 -18.14
C HIS A 250 11.85 -8.62 -17.28
N SER A 251 11.45 -7.47 -16.75
CA SER A 251 12.23 -6.68 -15.80
C SER A 251 11.27 -5.91 -14.90
N GLY A 252 11.65 -5.68 -13.67
CA GLY A 252 10.85 -4.89 -12.73
C GLY A 252 11.75 -4.06 -11.83
N CYS A 253 11.29 -2.89 -11.44
CA CYS A 253 11.95 -2.05 -10.45
C CYS A 253 10.97 -1.61 -9.37
N ARG A 254 11.53 -1.32 -8.17
CA ARG A 254 10.79 -0.84 -7.01
C ARG A 254 10.65 0.67 -7.06
N VAL A 255 9.98 1.17 -8.08
CA VAL A 255 9.61 2.58 -8.21
C VAL A 255 8.20 2.62 -8.78
N GLY A 256 7.30 3.31 -8.11
CA GLY A 256 5.91 3.44 -8.52
C GLY A 256 5.32 4.79 -8.15
N GLY A 257 4.01 4.90 -8.24
CA GLY A 257 3.26 6.13 -7.95
C GLY A 257 3.50 6.70 -6.55
N ASN A 258 3.62 5.83 -5.54
CA ASN A 258 3.88 6.25 -4.16
C ASN A 258 5.27 6.90 -4.01
N ASP A 259 6.27 6.43 -4.74
CA ASP A 259 7.62 7.02 -4.71
C ASP A 259 7.62 8.41 -5.34
N LEU A 260 6.77 8.62 -6.35
CA LEU A 260 6.56 9.94 -6.94
C LEU A 260 5.88 10.90 -5.95
N ASP A 261 4.93 10.42 -5.16
CA ASP A 261 4.26 11.21 -4.12
C ASP A 261 5.25 11.61 -3.02
N ILE A 262 6.07 10.67 -2.56
CA ILE A 262 7.14 10.89 -1.58
C ILE A 262 8.15 11.91 -2.12
N ALA A 263 8.59 11.74 -3.38
CA ALA A 263 9.54 12.65 -4.00
C ALA A 263 8.98 14.08 -4.14
N LEU A 264 7.70 14.20 -4.49
CA LEU A 264 7.03 15.50 -4.55
C LEU A 264 6.92 16.13 -3.15
N ALA A 265 6.49 15.37 -2.15
CA ALA A 265 6.43 15.84 -0.76
C ALA A 265 7.81 16.30 -0.28
N PHE A 266 8.83 15.48 -0.49
CA PHE A 266 10.20 15.78 -0.08
C PHE A 266 10.74 17.05 -0.74
N LYS A 267 10.58 17.17 -2.06
CA LYS A 267 11.15 18.26 -2.84
C LYS A 267 10.42 19.60 -2.64
N HIS A 268 9.10 19.58 -2.49
CA HIS A 268 8.27 20.80 -2.51
C HIS A 268 7.63 21.14 -1.17
N LEU A 269 7.30 20.14 -0.33
CA LEU A 269 6.64 20.40 0.95
C LEU A 269 7.65 20.48 2.11
N MET A 270 8.68 19.65 2.11
CA MET A 270 9.66 19.64 3.21
C MET A 270 10.45 20.94 3.37
N PRO A 271 10.79 21.72 2.32
CA PRO A 271 11.40 23.04 2.48
C PRO A 271 10.53 24.01 3.28
N LEU A 272 9.19 23.89 3.19
CA LEU A 272 8.26 24.71 3.99
C LEU A 272 8.38 24.43 5.50
N LEU A 273 8.84 23.22 5.84
CA LEU A 273 9.05 22.77 7.21
C LEU A 273 10.51 22.89 7.65
N GLY A 274 11.31 23.72 6.98
CA GLY A 274 12.68 24.06 7.36
C GLY A 274 13.78 23.13 6.79
N MET A 275 13.46 22.20 5.87
CA MET A 275 14.48 21.40 5.20
C MET A 275 15.42 22.28 4.39
N GLY A 276 16.73 21.99 4.50
CA GLY A 276 17.78 22.78 3.83
C GLY A 276 18.15 24.07 4.56
N GLY A 277 17.58 24.30 5.75
CA GLY A 277 17.94 25.41 6.63
C GLY A 277 19.26 25.17 7.36
N GLU A 278 19.66 26.16 8.17
CA GLU A 278 20.88 26.18 8.93
C GLU A 278 20.60 26.53 10.41
N THR A 279 21.51 26.13 11.28
CA THR A 279 21.53 26.62 12.67
C THR A 279 21.92 28.10 12.73
N GLU A 280 21.73 28.76 13.88
CA GLU A 280 22.23 30.11 14.14
C GLU A 280 23.75 30.26 13.88
N LYS A 281 24.49 29.15 13.99
CA LYS A 281 25.95 29.11 13.76
C LYS A 281 26.33 28.84 12.30
N GLY A 282 25.34 28.74 11.37
CA GLY A 282 25.57 28.47 9.96
C GLY A 282 25.88 26.99 9.63
N ILE A 283 25.55 26.07 10.52
CA ILE A 283 25.71 24.64 10.30
C ILE A 283 24.41 24.12 9.64
N ALA A 284 24.53 23.42 8.51
CA ALA A 284 23.37 22.84 7.81
C ALA A 284 22.59 21.85 8.70
N LEU A 285 21.27 21.94 8.68
CA LEU A 285 20.41 20.99 9.38
C LEU A 285 20.49 19.60 8.72
N PRO A 286 20.42 18.50 9.51
CA PRO A 286 20.41 17.14 8.96
C PRO A 286 19.16 16.90 8.11
N VAL A 287 19.31 16.25 6.95
CA VAL A 287 18.20 16.02 6.01
C VAL A 287 17.34 14.82 6.40
N LEU A 288 17.92 13.85 7.12
CA LEU A 288 17.29 12.56 7.42
C LEU A 288 15.91 12.65 8.12
N PRO A 289 15.69 13.53 9.12
CA PRO A 289 14.38 13.68 9.75
C PRO A 289 13.28 14.06 8.77
N TRP A 290 13.56 14.92 7.78
CA TRP A 290 12.58 15.31 6.74
C TRP A 290 12.30 14.21 5.74
N TRP A 291 13.34 13.42 5.38
CA TRP A 291 13.14 12.24 4.56
C TRP A 291 12.27 11.20 5.27
N ASN A 292 12.61 10.86 6.49
CA ASN A 292 11.87 9.88 7.28
C ASN A 292 10.41 10.29 7.52
N ALA A 293 10.13 11.60 7.59
CA ALA A 293 8.77 12.12 7.73
C ALA A 293 7.85 11.76 6.54
N VAL A 294 8.41 11.65 5.33
CA VAL A 294 7.63 11.38 4.10
C VAL A 294 7.81 9.98 3.54
N ALA A 295 8.80 9.22 3.98
CA ALA A 295 9.08 7.87 3.50
C ALA A 295 8.06 6.85 4.06
N ILE A 296 6.77 7.05 3.75
CA ILE A 296 5.65 6.27 4.32
C ILE A 296 5.58 4.82 3.85
N ASN A 297 6.32 4.47 2.80
CA ASN A 297 6.46 3.11 2.28
C ASN A 297 7.70 2.37 2.84
N ASP A 298 8.42 2.99 3.76
CA ASP A 298 9.62 2.44 4.42
C ASP A 298 9.40 2.32 5.93
N VAL A 299 9.17 1.07 6.39
CA VAL A 299 8.87 0.77 7.80
C VAL A 299 9.99 1.22 8.75
N PRO A 300 11.28 0.94 8.50
CA PRO A 300 12.38 1.49 9.27
C PRO A 300 12.37 3.01 9.37
N ALA A 301 12.22 3.72 8.25
CA ALA A 301 12.21 5.18 8.22
C ALA A 301 11.06 5.75 9.07
N GLN A 302 9.86 5.17 8.95
CA GLN A 302 8.70 5.59 9.75
C GLN A 302 8.88 5.27 11.24
N SER A 303 9.44 4.11 11.57
CA SER A 303 9.77 3.76 12.95
C SER A 303 10.79 4.74 13.56
N ASP A 304 11.82 5.08 12.80
CA ASP A 304 12.84 6.05 13.21
C ASP A 304 12.24 7.46 13.37
N PHE A 305 11.40 7.88 12.42
CA PHE A 305 10.74 9.18 12.48
C PHE A 305 9.94 9.34 13.77
N TYR A 306 9.10 8.37 14.12
CA TYR A 306 8.24 8.41 15.30
C TYR A 306 8.91 7.93 16.60
N SER A 307 10.22 7.68 16.58
CA SER A 307 10.96 7.29 17.78
C SER A 307 11.09 8.46 18.77
N SER A 308 11.15 8.13 20.06
CA SER A 308 11.44 9.13 21.11
C SER A 308 12.79 9.80 20.93
N ALA A 309 13.77 9.11 20.34
CA ALA A 309 15.08 9.67 20.03
C ALA A 309 14.98 10.79 19.00
N ASN A 310 14.23 10.56 17.90
CA ASN A 310 13.99 11.60 16.90
C ASN A 310 13.16 12.75 17.46
N GLY A 311 12.18 12.49 18.32
CA GLY A 311 11.43 13.55 19.00
C GLY A 311 12.31 14.48 19.82
N ARG A 312 13.33 13.94 20.51
CA ARG A 312 14.35 14.77 21.22
C ARG A 312 15.19 15.58 20.24
N LEU A 313 15.68 14.94 19.16
CA LEU A 313 16.43 15.61 18.10
C LEU A 313 15.64 16.77 17.48
N LEU A 314 14.37 16.57 17.14
CA LEU A 314 13.52 17.64 16.58
C LEU A 314 13.36 18.82 17.55
N ASN A 315 13.20 18.57 18.85
CA ASN A 315 13.15 19.64 19.85
C ASN A 315 14.50 20.39 19.96
N GLU A 316 15.63 19.72 19.79
CA GLU A 316 16.95 20.35 19.72
C GLU A 316 17.08 21.20 18.44
N LEU A 317 16.69 20.66 17.29
CA LEU A 317 16.75 21.39 16.03
C LEU A 317 15.87 22.65 16.03
N VAL A 318 14.69 22.62 16.67
CA VAL A 318 13.83 23.82 16.84
C VAL A 318 14.56 24.89 17.62
N ARG A 319 15.34 24.53 18.64
CA ARG A 319 16.10 25.52 19.45
C ARG A 319 17.31 26.11 18.73
N ASP A 320 17.95 25.29 17.88
CA ASP A 320 19.21 25.65 17.26
C ASP A 320 19.06 26.24 15.85
N ALA A 321 17.93 26.05 15.21
CA ALA A 321 17.66 26.49 13.84
C ALA A 321 17.47 27.99 13.75
N ARG A 322 18.03 28.64 12.72
CA ARG A 322 17.76 30.03 12.36
C ARG A 322 16.27 30.28 12.06
N ASP A 323 15.64 29.36 11.32
CA ASP A 323 14.20 29.38 11.01
C ASP A 323 13.44 28.41 11.96
N ALA A 324 13.51 28.67 13.28
CA ALA A 324 12.90 27.82 14.30
C ALA A 324 11.42 27.53 14.07
N ASP A 325 10.66 28.53 13.60
CA ASP A 325 9.23 28.40 13.33
C ASP A 325 8.92 27.35 12.26
N LYS A 326 9.76 27.27 11.21
CA LYS A 326 9.60 26.24 10.17
C LYS A 326 9.90 24.84 10.69
N VAL A 327 10.98 24.69 11.48
CA VAL A 327 11.33 23.39 12.06
C VAL A 327 10.28 22.95 13.09
N ALA A 328 9.64 23.88 13.79
CA ALA A 328 8.52 23.60 14.68
C ALA A 328 7.33 22.97 13.96
N LEU A 329 7.11 23.28 12.66
CA LEU A 329 6.08 22.61 11.85
C LEU A 329 6.42 21.14 11.62
N LEU A 330 7.68 20.76 11.41
CA LEU A 330 8.08 19.36 11.34
C LEU A 330 7.88 18.64 12.69
N LEU A 331 8.17 19.31 13.79
CA LEU A 331 7.89 18.78 15.13
C LEU A 331 6.38 18.58 15.34
N LYS A 332 5.51 19.45 14.78
CA LYS A 332 4.06 19.26 14.77
C LYS A 332 3.68 18.02 13.98
N VAL A 333 4.27 17.81 12.79
CA VAL A 333 4.05 16.58 12.00
C VAL A 333 4.40 15.34 12.80
N TRP A 334 5.51 15.36 13.53
CA TRP A 334 5.91 14.26 14.40
C TRP A 334 4.91 14.03 15.54
N ARG A 335 4.51 15.08 16.28
CA ARG A 335 3.61 14.99 17.42
C ARG A 335 2.24 14.47 17.03
N GLN A 336 1.67 15.00 15.95
CA GLN A 336 0.31 14.72 15.50
C GLN A 336 0.23 13.63 14.40
N ARG A 337 1.29 12.86 14.20
CA ARG A 337 1.38 11.73 13.26
C ARG A 337 0.90 12.05 11.84
N LEU A 338 1.24 13.22 11.31
CA LEU A 338 0.70 13.76 10.04
C LEU A 338 1.42 13.29 8.76
N SER A 339 2.39 12.36 8.83
CA SER A 339 3.18 11.89 7.67
C SER A 339 2.31 11.47 6.48
N TYR A 340 1.33 10.60 6.72
CA TYR A 340 0.44 10.14 5.64
C TYR A 340 -0.43 11.27 5.07
N ARG A 341 -0.93 12.16 5.91
CA ARG A 341 -1.73 13.31 5.47
C ARG A 341 -0.91 14.26 4.60
N LEU A 342 0.36 14.45 4.95
CA LEU A 342 1.29 15.27 4.20
C LEU A 342 1.61 14.66 2.83
N VAL A 343 1.92 13.36 2.77
CA VAL A 343 2.14 12.65 1.50
C VAL A 343 0.85 12.57 0.68
N ARG A 344 -0.32 12.49 1.32
CA ARG A 344 -1.61 12.56 0.62
C ARG A 344 -1.80 13.89 -0.11
N SER A 345 -1.42 15.02 0.49
CA SER A 345 -1.45 16.33 -0.20
C SER A 345 -0.53 16.35 -1.43
N ALA A 346 0.60 15.65 -1.37
CA ALA A 346 1.48 15.49 -2.54
C ALA A 346 0.86 14.58 -3.62
N GLU A 347 0.19 13.49 -3.23
CA GLU A 347 -0.55 12.61 -4.15
C GLU A 347 -1.65 13.38 -4.88
N GLU A 348 -2.47 14.15 -4.17
CA GLU A 348 -3.51 15.00 -4.74
C GLU A 348 -2.93 16.05 -5.69
N SER A 349 -1.80 16.63 -5.32
CA SER A 349 -1.05 17.57 -6.16
C SER A 349 -0.54 16.91 -7.44
N LYS A 350 0.04 15.71 -7.35
CA LYS A 350 0.47 14.93 -8.52
C LYS A 350 -0.70 14.63 -9.46
N ILE A 351 -1.85 14.23 -8.92
CA ILE A 351 -3.04 13.95 -9.71
C ILE A 351 -3.52 15.22 -10.42
N ALA A 352 -3.61 16.36 -9.72
CA ALA A 352 -4.02 17.63 -10.30
C ALA A 352 -3.06 18.12 -11.41
N LEU A 353 -1.74 17.92 -11.24
CA LEU A 353 -0.73 18.24 -12.25
C LEU A 353 -0.85 17.42 -13.53
N SER A 354 -1.59 16.30 -13.54
CA SER A 354 -1.87 15.56 -14.79
C SER A 354 -2.79 16.35 -15.73
N GLY A 355 -3.62 17.25 -15.20
CA GLY A 355 -4.54 18.08 -15.98
C GLY A 355 -4.21 19.57 -16.02
N GLN A 356 -3.26 20.04 -15.19
CA GLN A 356 -2.92 21.45 -15.05
C GLN A 356 -1.39 21.65 -15.04
N PRO A 357 -0.85 22.70 -15.65
CA PRO A 357 0.59 22.96 -15.70
C PRO A 357 1.17 23.34 -14.33
N ASP A 358 0.38 24.04 -13.53
CA ASP A 358 0.76 24.58 -12.22
C ASP A 358 -0.41 24.41 -11.24
N ILE A 359 -0.11 24.14 -9.99
CA ILE A 359 -1.09 24.06 -8.90
C ILE A 359 -0.58 24.77 -7.64
N LEU A 360 -1.50 25.22 -6.80
CA LEU A 360 -1.22 25.68 -5.45
C LEU A 360 -1.55 24.53 -4.47
N THR A 361 -0.56 24.00 -3.79
CA THR A 361 -0.74 23.02 -2.73
C THR A 361 -0.77 23.73 -1.39
N THR A 362 -1.83 23.49 -0.60
CA THR A 362 -2.03 24.07 0.73
C THR A 362 -1.97 22.99 1.80
N LEU A 363 -1.47 23.33 2.99
CA LEU A 363 -1.33 22.40 4.11
C LEU A 363 -2.00 22.98 5.39
N PRO A 364 -3.33 23.25 5.35
CA PRO A 364 -4.03 23.95 6.44
C PRO A 364 -4.02 23.16 7.75
N PHE A 365 -3.89 21.83 7.69
CA PHE A 365 -3.76 20.98 8.87
C PHE A 365 -2.42 21.16 9.62
N ILE A 366 -1.41 21.75 8.97
CA ILE A 366 -0.15 22.12 9.60
C ILE A 366 -0.20 23.59 10.00
N SER A 367 -0.54 24.49 9.06
CA SER A 367 -0.74 25.92 9.30
C SER A 367 -1.62 26.50 8.17
N ASP A 368 -2.56 27.36 8.50
CA ASP A 368 -3.53 27.94 7.54
C ASP A 368 -2.86 28.69 6.37
N GLU A 369 -1.70 29.29 6.62
CA GLU A 369 -0.98 30.06 5.60
C GLU A 369 0.04 29.20 4.82
N LEU A 370 0.19 27.92 5.15
CA LEU A 370 1.24 27.09 4.57
C LEU A 370 0.84 26.62 3.18
N ALA A 371 1.47 27.19 2.16
CA ALA A 371 1.21 26.86 0.76
C ALA A 371 2.48 26.92 -0.08
N THR A 372 2.49 26.18 -1.19
CA THR A 372 3.54 26.22 -2.21
C THR A 372 2.98 26.00 -3.61
N SER A 373 3.55 26.67 -4.60
CA SER A 373 3.25 26.42 -6.00
C SER A 373 4.10 25.28 -6.53
N VAL A 374 3.47 24.31 -7.16
CA VAL A 374 4.14 23.16 -7.81
C VAL A 374 3.81 23.18 -9.29
N SER A 375 4.84 23.04 -10.15
CA SER A 375 4.68 23.01 -11.60
C SER A 375 5.13 21.71 -12.22
N GLN A 376 4.54 21.31 -13.34
CA GLN A 376 4.98 20.17 -14.13
C GLN A 376 6.46 20.30 -14.57
N GLN A 377 6.93 21.51 -14.89
CA GLN A 377 8.32 21.74 -15.30
C GLN A 377 9.30 21.63 -14.12
N GLY A 378 8.91 22.13 -12.94
CA GLY A 378 9.73 22.06 -11.73
C GLY A 378 9.90 20.64 -11.19
N TRP A 379 9.04 19.72 -11.63
CA TRP A 379 9.03 18.34 -11.17
C TRP A 379 9.83 17.37 -12.05
N LYS A 380 10.37 17.80 -13.19
CA LYS A 380 11.23 16.94 -13.99
C LYS A 380 12.45 16.51 -13.17
N PRO A 381 12.77 15.21 -13.11
CA PRO A 381 14.03 14.76 -12.53
C PRO A 381 15.20 15.37 -13.33
N ARG A 382 16.18 15.88 -12.60
CA ARG A 382 17.45 16.33 -13.21
C ARG A 382 18.34 15.15 -13.49
#